data_f1d59b7cda38591c1286bbe66a59a986
#
_entry.id   f1d59b7cda38591c1286bbe66a59a986
#
_cell.length_a   1.000
_cell.length_b   1.000
_cell.length_c   1.000
_cell.angle_alpha   90.00
_cell.angle_beta   90.00
_cell.angle_gamma   90.00
#
_symmetry.space_group_name_H-M   'P 1'
#
loop_
_entity.id
_entity.type
_entity.pdbx_description
1 polymer ?
#
loop_
_entity_poly.entity_id
_entity_poly.type
_entity_poly.pdbx_seq_one_letter_code
_entity_poly.pdbx_strand_id
1 'polypeptide(L)'
;MSSIAGHGCERIVPEEAKKTLEEIERSIVKRYRKPIWSKFIKAVKDYELIQEGDKIAVAISGGKDSLLMAKLFQELKKHGQVNFEVEFIAMDPGYHPQIKDLLVENCEHLNIPVHIYESKIFEIIDEKAKDYPCYLCARMRRGSLYNKARELGCNKLALGHHYNDVIETTMLNVLYAGNFKTMLPKLKADNFEGIELIRPLYYVEEEAIKRFIKYTGLW
;
A
#
# COMPACT_ATOMS: atom_id res chain seq x y z
N MET A 1 33.24 3.27 -0.22
CA MET A 1 32.18 3.95 0.57
C MET A 1 30.93 3.12 0.41
N SER A 2 30.57 2.37 1.45
CA SER A 2 29.54 1.33 1.41
C SER A 2 28.15 1.97 1.47
N SER A 3 27.35 1.68 0.44
CA SER A 3 25.92 2.04 0.39
C SER A 3 25.15 1.42 1.56
N ILE A 4 24.42 2.24 2.29
CA ILE A 4 23.53 1.85 3.39
C ILE A 4 22.23 1.21 2.85
N ALA A 5 22.25 0.64 1.67
CA ALA A 5 21.09 -0.06 1.10
C ALA A 5 21.23 -1.57 1.32
N GLY A 6 20.65 -2.05 2.43
CA GLY A 6 20.12 -3.41 2.49
C GLY A 6 21.08 -4.56 2.55
N HIS A 7 22.06 -4.56 3.47
CA HIS A 7 22.62 -5.83 3.93
C HIS A 7 21.60 -6.50 4.88
N GLY A 8 20.96 -7.59 4.43
CA GLY A 8 20.21 -8.45 5.33
C GLY A 8 18.82 -8.92 4.95
N CYS A 9 18.33 -8.68 3.74
CA CYS A 9 17.16 -9.43 3.28
C CYS A 9 17.61 -10.75 2.64
N GLU A 10 17.81 -11.77 3.46
CA GLU A 10 17.77 -13.14 2.95
C GLU A 10 16.37 -13.34 2.33
N ARG A 11 16.35 -13.78 1.07
CA ARG A 11 15.10 -14.14 0.39
C ARG A 11 14.53 -15.33 1.14
N ILE A 12 13.57 -15.10 2.02
CA ILE A 12 12.81 -16.18 2.65
C ILE A 12 11.93 -16.75 1.54
N VAL A 13 12.42 -17.80 0.90
CA VAL A 13 11.64 -18.57 -0.07
C VAL A 13 10.57 -19.31 0.73
N PRO A 14 9.28 -19.12 0.46
CA PRO A 14 8.25 -19.87 1.16
C PRO A 14 8.47 -21.36 0.97
N GLU A 15 8.36 -22.15 2.03
CA GLU A 15 8.38 -23.61 1.96
C GLU A 15 7.19 -24.17 1.16
N GLU A 16 6.10 -23.40 1.07
CA GLU A 16 4.90 -23.76 0.32
C GLU A 16 4.88 -23.12 -1.07
N ALA A 17 4.48 -23.89 -2.09
CA ALA A 17 4.30 -23.38 -3.45
C ALA A 17 3.22 -22.26 -3.46
N LYS A 18 3.45 -21.21 -4.26
CA LYS A 18 2.46 -20.14 -4.45
C LYS A 18 1.12 -20.72 -4.89
N LYS A 19 0.04 -20.26 -4.27
CA LYS A 19 -1.33 -20.59 -4.67
C LYS A 19 -1.64 -19.98 -6.04
N THR A 20 -2.55 -20.61 -6.78
CA THR A 20 -3.02 -20.06 -8.05
C THR A 20 -3.80 -18.76 -7.83
N LEU A 21 -3.87 -17.91 -8.85
CA LEU A 21 -4.62 -16.65 -8.79
C LEU A 21 -6.09 -16.90 -8.39
N GLU A 22 -6.73 -17.93 -8.94
CA GLU A 22 -8.12 -18.29 -8.60
C GLU A 22 -8.28 -18.70 -7.14
N GLU A 23 -7.34 -19.48 -6.60
CA GLU A 23 -7.35 -19.87 -5.19
C GLU A 23 -7.18 -18.65 -4.27
N ILE A 24 -6.30 -17.70 -4.64
CA ILE A 24 -6.07 -16.46 -3.92
C ILE A 24 -7.35 -15.62 -3.89
N GLU A 25 -7.95 -15.34 -5.04
CA GLU A 25 -9.16 -14.55 -5.17
C GLU A 25 -10.34 -15.20 -4.41
N ARG A 26 -10.55 -16.49 -4.59
CA ARG A 26 -11.57 -17.25 -3.85
C ARG A 26 -11.34 -17.20 -2.34
N SER A 27 -10.09 -17.23 -1.89
CA SER A 27 -9.76 -17.19 -0.47
C SER A 27 -10.15 -15.87 0.20
N ILE A 28 -10.01 -14.74 -0.50
CA ILE A 28 -10.39 -13.41 -0.01
C ILE A 28 -11.88 -13.38 0.35
N VAL A 29 -12.74 -13.82 -0.56
CA VAL A 29 -14.20 -13.73 -0.39
C VAL A 29 -14.80 -14.88 0.42
N LYS A 30 -14.06 -15.97 0.63
CA LYS A 30 -14.52 -17.15 1.42
C LYS A 30 -13.78 -17.26 2.75
N ARG A 31 -12.51 -17.71 2.72
CA ARG A 31 -11.72 -18.02 3.92
C ARG A 31 -11.42 -16.77 4.75
N TYR A 32 -11.04 -15.68 4.10
CA TYR A 32 -10.66 -14.40 4.72
C TYR A 32 -11.81 -13.37 4.71
N ARG A 33 -13.05 -13.84 4.46
CA ARG A 33 -14.20 -12.94 4.40
C ARG A 33 -14.37 -12.10 5.66
N LYS A 34 -14.42 -12.73 6.83
CA LYS A 34 -14.60 -12.00 8.10
C LYS A 34 -13.39 -11.14 8.48
N PRO A 35 -12.15 -11.69 8.52
CA PRO A 35 -11.01 -10.94 9.03
C PRO A 35 -10.48 -9.89 8.05
N ILE A 36 -10.71 -10.01 6.73
CA ILE A 36 -10.18 -9.10 5.73
C ILE A 36 -11.31 -8.45 4.92
N TRP A 37 -12.02 -9.20 4.09
CA TRP A 37 -12.98 -8.64 3.13
C TRP A 37 -14.06 -7.79 3.79
N SER A 38 -14.73 -8.31 4.82
CA SER A 38 -15.81 -7.57 5.51
C SER A 38 -15.29 -6.34 6.24
N LYS A 39 -14.07 -6.37 6.78
CA LYS A 39 -13.43 -5.21 7.42
C LYS A 39 -13.03 -4.15 6.41
N PHE A 40 -12.50 -4.56 5.24
CA PHE A 40 -12.23 -3.67 4.13
C PHE A 40 -13.52 -2.98 3.64
N ILE A 41 -14.56 -3.74 3.34
CA ILE A 41 -15.85 -3.18 2.90
C ILE A 41 -16.45 -2.26 3.98
N LYS A 42 -16.33 -2.64 5.26
CA LYS A 42 -16.78 -1.79 6.37
C LYS A 42 -16.05 -0.46 6.40
N ALA A 43 -14.72 -0.44 6.25
CA ALA A 43 -13.95 0.80 6.20
C ALA A 43 -14.35 1.67 5.00
N VAL A 44 -14.51 1.06 3.82
CA VAL A 44 -14.96 1.75 2.61
C VAL A 44 -16.31 2.44 2.82
N LYS A 45 -17.27 1.76 3.47
CA LYS A 45 -18.61 2.28 3.73
C LYS A 45 -18.64 3.31 4.85
N ASP A 46 -18.08 3.00 6.02
CA ASP A 46 -18.15 3.86 7.21
C ASP A 46 -17.50 5.22 6.99
N TYR A 47 -16.45 5.28 6.15
CA TYR A 47 -15.70 6.49 5.87
C TYR A 47 -15.93 7.05 4.46
N GLU A 48 -16.84 6.45 3.69
CA GLU A 48 -17.13 6.86 2.30
C GLU A 48 -15.86 7.01 1.48
N LEU A 49 -14.96 5.99 1.59
CA LEU A 49 -13.64 6.04 0.97
C LEU A 49 -13.70 5.99 -0.56
N ILE A 50 -14.72 5.33 -1.11
CA ILE A 50 -14.91 5.15 -2.55
C ILE A 50 -16.32 5.59 -2.92
N GLN A 51 -16.42 6.46 -3.90
CA GLN A 51 -17.69 7.02 -4.40
C GLN A 51 -17.82 6.76 -5.91
N GLU A 52 -19.03 6.94 -6.42
CA GLU A 52 -19.33 6.83 -7.86
C GLU A 52 -18.47 7.81 -8.66
N GLY A 53 -17.83 7.32 -9.71
CA GLY A 53 -16.99 8.11 -10.61
C GLY A 53 -15.58 8.41 -10.08
N ASP A 54 -15.18 7.88 -8.91
CA ASP A 54 -13.81 8.04 -8.43
C ASP A 54 -12.79 7.39 -9.38
N LYS A 55 -11.63 8.01 -9.52
CA LYS A 55 -10.44 7.42 -10.11
C LYS A 55 -9.34 7.35 -9.05
N ILE A 56 -8.96 6.13 -8.67
CA ILE A 56 -8.16 5.86 -7.47
C ILE A 56 -6.78 5.32 -7.86
N ALA A 57 -5.72 6.02 -7.44
CA ALA A 57 -4.36 5.48 -7.50
C ALA A 57 -4.11 4.59 -6.28
N VAL A 58 -3.83 3.32 -6.50
CA VAL A 58 -3.47 2.33 -5.46
C VAL A 58 -1.96 2.20 -5.41
N ALA A 59 -1.34 2.63 -4.31
CA ALA A 59 0.11 2.59 -4.16
C ALA A 59 0.60 1.18 -3.80
N ILE A 60 1.48 0.65 -4.64
CA ILE A 60 2.11 -0.66 -4.48
C ILE A 60 3.56 -0.46 -4.04
N SER A 61 3.90 -0.95 -2.85
CA SER A 61 5.27 -0.93 -2.32
C SER A 61 5.99 -2.26 -2.49
N GLY A 62 5.30 -3.30 -2.97
CA GLY A 62 5.79 -4.68 -3.01
C GLY A 62 5.61 -5.44 -1.69
N GLY A 63 5.26 -4.75 -0.60
CA GLY A 63 4.99 -5.38 0.69
C GLY A 63 3.59 -6.02 0.76
N LYS A 64 3.43 -6.93 1.72
CA LYS A 64 2.23 -7.73 1.98
C LYS A 64 0.91 -6.93 1.97
N ASP A 65 0.94 -5.74 2.59
CA ASP A 65 -0.26 -4.92 2.77
C ASP A 65 -0.72 -4.29 1.45
N SER A 66 0.23 -3.79 0.66
CA SER A 66 -0.04 -3.16 -0.64
C SER A 66 -0.53 -4.17 -1.68
N LEU A 67 0.04 -5.38 -1.71
CA LEU A 67 -0.39 -6.46 -2.62
C LEU A 67 -1.80 -6.95 -2.26
N LEU A 68 -2.08 -7.16 -0.96
CA LEU A 68 -3.43 -7.49 -0.51
C LEU A 68 -4.41 -6.38 -0.87
N MET A 69 -4.07 -5.12 -0.60
CA MET A 69 -4.93 -3.97 -0.93
C MET A 69 -5.26 -3.93 -2.42
N ALA A 70 -4.28 -4.14 -3.30
CA ALA A 70 -4.51 -4.20 -4.74
C ALA A 70 -5.52 -5.29 -5.12
N LYS A 71 -5.40 -6.48 -4.57
CA LYS A 71 -6.36 -7.57 -4.80
C LYS A 71 -7.76 -7.25 -4.29
N LEU A 72 -7.87 -6.59 -3.13
CA LEU A 72 -9.17 -6.17 -2.59
C LEU A 72 -9.86 -5.14 -3.49
N PHE A 73 -9.10 -4.21 -4.11
CA PHE A 73 -9.65 -3.28 -5.10
C PHE A 73 -10.12 -4.00 -6.37
N GLN A 74 -9.35 -4.98 -6.86
CA GLN A 74 -9.76 -5.79 -8.01
C GLN A 74 -11.03 -6.58 -7.72
N GLU A 75 -11.13 -7.21 -6.54
CA GLU A 75 -12.33 -7.94 -6.13
C GLU A 75 -13.53 -6.99 -5.90
N LEU A 76 -13.30 -5.81 -5.34
CA LEU A 76 -14.35 -4.80 -5.20
C LEU A 76 -14.89 -4.36 -6.56
N LYS A 77 -14.01 -4.17 -7.55
CA LYS A 77 -14.40 -3.80 -8.92
C LYS A 77 -15.23 -4.91 -9.61
N LYS A 78 -14.92 -6.20 -9.32
CA LYS A 78 -15.70 -7.34 -9.84
C LYS A 78 -17.08 -7.47 -9.21
N HIS A 79 -17.20 -7.19 -7.92
CA HIS A 79 -18.39 -7.52 -7.12
C HIS A 79 -19.09 -6.30 -6.52
N GLY A 80 -18.52 -5.12 -6.66
CA GLY A 80 -19.06 -3.87 -6.10
C GLY A 80 -20.22 -3.31 -6.92
N GLN A 81 -21.04 -2.50 -6.24
CA GLN A 81 -22.15 -1.77 -6.85
C GLN A 81 -21.76 -0.34 -7.28
N VAL A 82 -20.58 0.12 -6.86
CA VAL A 82 -20.05 1.45 -7.14
C VAL A 82 -19.13 1.37 -8.36
N ASN A 83 -19.33 2.22 -9.35
CA ASN A 83 -18.47 2.29 -10.52
C ASN A 83 -17.33 3.29 -10.25
N PHE A 84 -16.09 2.80 -10.31
CA PHE A 84 -14.86 3.59 -10.12
C PHE A 84 -13.73 3.03 -10.97
N GLU A 85 -12.73 3.86 -11.23
CA GLU A 85 -11.51 3.47 -11.92
C GLU A 85 -10.35 3.25 -10.94
N VAL A 86 -9.42 2.36 -11.29
CA VAL A 86 -8.23 2.06 -10.49
C VAL A 86 -6.99 2.08 -11.35
N GLU A 87 -5.98 2.81 -10.89
CA GLU A 87 -4.61 2.77 -11.41
C GLU A 87 -3.69 2.21 -10.33
N PHE A 88 -2.93 1.18 -10.64
CA PHE A 88 -1.94 0.62 -9.72
C PHE A 88 -0.59 1.25 -10.00
N ILE A 89 -0.01 1.93 -9.03
CA ILE A 89 1.25 2.66 -9.18
C ILE A 89 2.30 2.16 -8.20
N ALA A 90 3.51 1.91 -8.68
CA ALA A 90 4.65 1.57 -7.85
C ALA A 90 5.80 2.55 -8.12
N MET A 91 6.29 3.17 -7.07
CA MET A 91 7.44 4.04 -7.15
C MET A 91 8.71 3.22 -6.89
N ASP A 92 9.64 3.26 -7.83
CA ASP A 92 11.00 2.74 -7.66
C ASP A 92 11.92 3.89 -7.22
N PRO A 93 12.33 3.94 -5.94
CA PRO A 93 13.24 4.98 -5.44
C PRO A 93 14.72 4.66 -5.70
N GLY A 94 15.03 3.60 -6.46
CA GLY A 94 16.32 3.01 -6.67
C GLY A 94 16.49 1.69 -5.89
N TYR A 95 15.51 0.82 -5.96
CA TYR A 95 15.58 -0.50 -5.32
C TYR A 95 16.72 -1.36 -5.89
N HIS A 96 17.24 -2.25 -5.06
CA HIS A 96 18.10 -3.31 -5.54
C HIS A 96 17.35 -4.17 -6.59
N PRO A 97 17.98 -4.57 -7.72
CA PRO A 97 17.31 -5.29 -8.80
C PRO A 97 16.47 -6.48 -8.33
N GLN A 98 16.95 -7.27 -7.39
CA GLN A 98 16.22 -8.41 -6.83
C GLN A 98 14.88 -8.04 -6.17
N ILE A 99 14.80 -6.86 -5.53
CA ILE A 99 13.57 -6.35 -4.89
C ILE A 99 12.59 -5.90 -5.97
N LYS A 100 13.10 -5.25 -7.02
CA LYS A 100 12.29 -4.84 -8.18
C LYS A 100 11.73 -6.05 -8.90
N ASP A 101 12.57 -7.07 -9.15
CA ASP A 101 12.16 -8.32 -9.81
C ASP A 101 11.06 -9.03 -9.00
N LEU A 102 11.21 -9.11 -7.68
CA LEU A 102 10.20 -9.70 -6.79
C LEU A 102 8.87 -8.93 -6.81
N LEU A 103 8.93 -7.60 -6.85
CA LEU A 103 7.73 -6.76 -6.99
C LEU A 103 7.00 -7.10 -8.30
N VAL A 104 7.73 -7.14 -9.41
CA VAL A 104 7.18 -7.45 -10.74
C VAL A 104 6.58 -8.86 -10.74
N GLU A 105 7.34 -9.87 -10.29
CA GLU A 105 6.89 -11.26 -10.21
C GLU A 105 5.58 -11.42 -9.42
N ASN A 106 5.49 -10.75 -8.25
CA ASN A 106 4.28 -10.82 -7.44
C ASN A 106 3.10 -10.09 -8.10
N CYS A 107 3.34 -8.94 -8.77
CA CYS A 107 2.29 -8.23 -9.51
C CYS A 107 1.79 -9.06 -10.69
N GLU A 108 2.68 -9.69 -11.46
CA GLU A 108 2.32 -10.58 -12.57
C GLU A 108 1.51 -11.79 -12.07
N HIS A 109 1.99 -12.46 -11.02
CA HIS A 109 1.30 -13.60 -10.43
C HIS A 109 -0.12 -13.25 -9.95
N LEU A 110 -0.30 -12.05 -9.41
CA LEU A 110 -1.60 -11.53 -8.94
C LEU A 110 -2.43 -10.87 -10.04
N ASN A 111 -1.93 -10.82 -11.27
CA ASN A 111 -2.55 -10.09 -12.39
C ASN A 111 -2.88 -8.63 -12.02
N ILE A 112 -1.92 -7.93 -11.41
CA ILE A 112 -2.01 -6.52 -11.07
C ILE A 112 -1.29 -5.71 -12.17
N PRO A 113 -2.00 -4.92 -12.99
CA PRO A 113 -1.39 -4.09 -14.04
C PRO A 113 -0.74 -2.85 -13.40
N VAL A 114 0.48 -3.03 -12.86
CA VAL A 114 1.18 -1.97 -12.12
C VAL A 114 1.99 -1.08 -13.05
N HIS A 115 1.85 0.24 -12.89
CA HIS A 115 2.70 1.25 -13.51
C HIS A 115 3.89 1.55 -12.60
N ILE A 116 5.06 1.01 -12.93
CA ILE A 116 6.31 1.27 -12.20
C ILE A 116 6.95 2.52 -12.79
N TYR A 117 7.28 3.48 -11.93
CA TYR A 117 8.00 4.69 -12.33
C TYR A 117 9.19 4.97 -11.41
N GLU A 118 10.26 5.44 -12.00
CA GLU A 118 11.52 5.74 -11.29
C GLU A 118 11.44 7.09 -10.58
N SER A 119 12.11 7.18 -9.43
CA SER A 119 12.24 8.40 -8.65
C SER A 119 13.66 8.50 -8.09
N LYS A 120 14.29 9.66 -8.25
CA LYS A 120 15.65 9.91 -7.77
C LYS A 120 15.70 10.29 -6.27
N ILE A 121 14.79 9.74 -5.47
CA ILE A 121 14.67 10.12 -4.06
C ILE A 121 15.91 9.74 -3.27
N PHE A 122 16.49 8.57 -3.49
CA PHE A 122 17.70 8.16 -2.78
C PHE A 122 18.92 9.01 -3.14
N GLU A 123 19.10 9.38 -4.43
CA GLU A 123 20.16 10.27 -4.85
C GLU A 123 20.07 11.65 -4.14
N ILE A 124 18.84 12.21 -4.06
CA ILE A 124 18.59 13.50 -3.41
C ILE A 124 18.80 13.43 -1.89
N ILE A 125 18.45 12.31 -1.26
CA ILE A 125 18.61 12.14 0.19
C ILE A 125 20.08 12.01 0.55
N ASP A 126 20.86 11.25 -0.18
CA ASP A 126 22.30 11.09 0.05
C ASP A 126 23.03 12.44 -0.07
N GLU A 127 22.57 13.32 -0.95
CA GLU A 127 23.17 14.67 -1.12
C GLU A 127 22.73 15.68 -0.04
N LYS A 128 21.47 15.63 0.40
CA LYS A 128 20.84 16.73 1.17
C LYS A 128 20.49 16.42 2.63
N ALA A 129 20.37 15.14 3.01
CA ALA A 129 19.85 14.78 4.32
C ALA A 129 20.93 14.25 5.26
N LYS A 130 21.69 15.15 5.92
CA LYS A 130 22.66 14.77 6.94
C LYS A 130 22.00 14.41 8.29
N ASP A 131 20.89 15.06 8.67
CA ASP A 131 20.37 14.97 10.03
C ASP A 131 19.08 14.14 10.21
N TYR A 132 18.22 14.06 9.19
CA TYR A 132 16.93 13.31 9.27
C TYR A 132 16.56 12.61 7.96
N PRO A 133 17.34 11.63 7.49
CA PRO A 133 17.13 10.99 6.18
C PRO A 133 15.77 10.28 6.07
N CYS A 134 15.32 9.61 7.12
CA CYS A 134 14.05 8.85 7.11
C CYS A 134 12.83 9.75 6.98
N TYR A 135 12.79 10.89 7.65
CA TYR A 135 11.67 11.83 7.57
C TYR A 135 11.55 12.44 6.16
N LEU A 136 12.69 12.91 5.62
CA LEU A 136 12.72 13.48 4.28
C LEU A 136 12.33 12.43 3.23
N CYS A 137 12.84 11.22 3.34
CA CYS A 137 12.48 10.09 2.48
C CYS A 137 10.97 9.84 2.46
N ALA A 138 10.35 9.71 3.63
CA ALA A 138 8.91 9.47 3.73
C ALA A 138 8.08 10.61 3.11
N ARG A 139 8.50 11.86 3.34
CA ARG A 139 7.84 13.05 2.78
C ARG A 139 7.95 13.10 1.25
N MET A 140 9.16 12.85 0.71
CA MET A 140 9.40 12.84 -0.73
C MET A 140 8.66 11.70 -1.43
N ARG A 141 8.67 10.49 -0.84
CA ARG A 141 7.92 9.35 -1.37
C ARG A 141 6.44 9.67 -1.47
N ARG A 142 5.85 10.25 -0.43
CA ARG A 142 4.44 10.66 -0.44
C ARG A 142 4.18 11.71 -1.51
N GLY A 143 5.01 12.75 -1.61
CA GLY A 143 4.90 13.78 -2.66
C GLY A 143 4.96 13.21 -4.07
N SER A 144 5.88 12.27 -4.33
CA SER A 144 6.00 11.57 -5.61
C SER A 144 4.74 10.79 -5.97
N LEU A 145 4.18 10.04 -5.01
CA LEU A 145 2.92 9.29 -5.21
C LEU A 145 1.75 10.22 -5.53
N TYR A 146 1.62 11.36 -4.84
CA TYR A 146 0.59 12.35 -5.14
C TYR A 146 0.74 12.94 -6.54
N ASN A 147 1.97 13.30 -6.95
CA ASN A 147 2.23 13.81 -8.29
C ASN A 147 1.85 12.80 -9.35
N LYS A 148 2.23 11.54 -9.17
CA LYS A 148 1.90 10.47 -10.12
C LYS A 148 0.40 10.20 -10.20
N ALA A 149 -0.29 10.19 -9.07
CA ALA A 149 -1.75 10.07 -9.03
C ALA A 149 -2.43 11.21 -9.81
N ARG A 150 -1.95 12.45 -9.64
CA ARG A 150 -2.46 13.62 -10.38
C ARG A 150 -2.20 13.53 -11.87
N GLU A 151 -1.00 13.11 -12.29
CA GLU A 151 -0.67 12.91 -13.71
C GLU A 151 -1.61 11.90 -14.39
N LEU A 152 -2.04 10.88 -13.65
CA LEU A 152 -2.98 9.87 -14.12
C LEU A 152 -4.45 10.32 -14.02
N GLY A 153 -4.72 11.54 -13.56
CA GLY A 153 -6.08 12.07 -13.40
C GLY A 153 -6.84 11.43 -12.23
N CYS A 154 -6.15 10.85 -11.25
CA CYS A 154 -6.78 10.27 -10.07
C CYS A 154 -7.18 11.37 -9.08
N ASN A 155 -8.35 11.22 -8.46
CA ASN A 155 -8.82 12.09 -7.38
C ASN A 155 -8.58 11.48 -5.98
N LYS A 156 -8.15 10.22 -5.92
CA LYS A 156 -7.82 9.54 -4.66
C LYS A 156 -6.51 8.78 -4.75
N LEU A 157 -5.80 8.72 -3.61
CA LEU A 157 -4.58 7.92 -3.41
C LEU A 157 -4.81 6.94 -2.26
N ALA A 158 -4.81 5.64 -2.54
CA ALA A 158 -4.96 4.59 -1.55
C ALA A 158 -3.60 4.10 -1.04
N LEU A 159 -3.42 4.08 0.28
CA LEU A 159 -2.24 3.56 0.96
C LEU A 159 -2.59 2.37 1.84
N GLY A 160 -1.73 1.36 1.86
CA GLY A 160 -1.91 0.08 2.56
C GLY A 160 -1.70 0.10 4.07
N HIS A 161 -2.01 1.22 4.75
CA HIS A 161 -1.94 1.27 6.21
C HIS A 161 -3.11 0.50 6.83
N HIS A 162 -2.81 -0.35 7.79
CA HIS A 162 -3.77 -1.23 8.45
C HIS A 162 -4.04 -0.82 9.91
N TYR A 163 -4.89 -1.57 10.61
CA TYR A 163 -5.33 -1.27 11.98
C TYR A 163 -4.18 -1.08 12.98
N ASN A 164 -3.15 -1.93 12.92
CA ASN A 164 -2.01 -1.84 13.83
C ASN A 164 -1.18 -0.57 13.58
N ASP A 165 -0.99 -0.14 12.32
CA ASP A 165 -0.29 1.13 12.02
C ASP A 165 -0.98 2.33 12.68
N VAL A 166 -2.31 2.32 12.70
CA VAL A 166 -3.11 3.39 13.32
C VAL A 166 -2.86 3.43 14.83
N ILE A 167 -2.89 2.26 15.49
CA ILE A 167 -2.64 2.15 16.93
C ILE A 167 -1.20 2.56 17.25
N GLU A 168 -0.23 1.98 16.55
CA GLU A 168 1.19 2.26 16.77
C GLU A 168 1.50 3.75 16.58
N THR A 169 1.01 4.37 15.52
CA THR A 169 1.19 5.81 15.28
C THR A 169 0.54 6.64 16.38
N THR A 170 -0.66 6.27 16.83
CA THR A 170 -1.34 6.97 17.92
C THR A 170 -0.55 6.86 19.23
N MET A 171 -0.09 5.66 19.57
CA MET A 171 0.72 5.42 20.77
C MET A 171 2.06 6.17 20.73
N LEU A 172 2.75 6.17 19.57
CA LEU A 172 3.98 6.93 19.40
C LEU A 172 3.75 8.44 19.57
N ASN A 173 2.66 8.98 19.03
CA ASN A 173 2.31 10.39 19.20
C ASN A 173 2.03 10.74 20.66
N VAL A 174 1.32 9.88 21.40
CA VAL A 174 1.02 10.09 22.83
C VAL A 174 2.29 10.01 23.67
N LEU A 175 3.10 8.96 23.46
CA LEU A 175 4.24 8.65 24.34
C LEU A 175 5.46 9.56 24.06
N TYR A 176 5.72 9.89 22.82
CA TYR A 176 6.94 10.61 22.42
C TYR A 176 6.68 12.06 22.01
N ALA A 177 5.56 12.35 21.36
CA ALA A 177 5.27 13.70 20.89
C ALA A 177 4.29 14.47 21.81
N GLY A 178 3.76 13.85 22.86
CA GLY A 178 2.85 14.49 23.81
C GLY A 178 1.53 14.99 23.17
N ASN A 179 1.09 14.37 22.09
CA ASN A 179 -0.13 14.77 21.41
C ASN A 179 -0.99 13.57 20.97
N PHE A 180 -2.29 13.81 20.76
CA PHE A 180 -3.27 12.78 20.36
C PHE A 180 -3.53 12.72 18.85
N LYS A 181 -2.50 12.91 18.04
CA LYS A 181 -2.64 12.76 16.58
C LYS A 181 -2.66 11.30 16.20
N THR A 182 -3.56 10.94 15.29
CA THR A 182 -3.67 9.59 14.73
C THR A 182 -3.66 9.63 13.20
N MET A 183 -3.56 8.46 12.58
CA MET A 183 -3.81 8.33 11.15
C MET A 183 -5.31 8.39 10.89
N LEU A 184 -5.76 9.34 10.09
CA LEU A 184 -7.16 9.38 9.66
C LEU A 184 -7.40 8.39 8.52
N PRO A 185 -8.57 7.72 8.46
CA PRO A 185 -8.92 6.81 7.37
C PRO A 185 -9.02 7.52 6.00
N LYS A 186 -9.33 8.82 6.04
CA LYS A 186 -9.51 9.70 4.91
C LYS A 186 -8.92 11.07 5.23
N LEU A 187 -8.15 11.64 4.32
CA LEU A 187 -7.46 12.92 4.54
C LEU A 187 -7.32 13.67 3.22
N LYS A 188 -7.79 14.91 3.17
CA LYS A 188 -7.49 15.82 2.06
C LYS A 188 -6.02 16.19 2.09
N ALA A 189 -5.40 16.25 0.93
CA ALA A 189 -3.99 16.61 0.82
C ALA A 189 -3.83 18.12 0.82
N ASP A 190 -3.23 18.69 1.87
CA ASP A 190 -3.05 20.15 2.01
C ASP A 190 -2.24 20.78 0.88
N ASN A 191 -1.26 20.05 0.32
CA ASN A 191 -0.36 20.54 -0.74
C ASN A 191 -0.66 19.99 -2.13
N PHE A 192 -1.73 19.20 -2.29
CA PHE A 192 -2.12 18.56 -3.56
C PHE A 192 -3.63 18.68 -3.73
N GLU A 193 -4.07 19.87 -4.18
CA GLU A 193 -5.49 20.11 -4.42
C GLU A 193 -6.11 19.04 -5.33
N GLY A 194 -7.31 18.61 -5.00
CA GLY A 194 -8.08 17.65 -5.78
C GLY A 194 -7.74 16.18 -5.51
N ILE A 195 -6.76 15.86 -4.65
CA ILE A 195 -6.47 14.47 -4.27
C ILE A 195 -6.74 14.23 -2.79
N GLU A 196 -7.48 13.16 -2.52
CA GLU A 196 -7.78 12.69 -1.18
C GLU A 196 -7.01 11.38 -0.90
N LEU A 197 -6.31 11.33 0.24
CA LEU A 197 -5.65 10.11 0.70
C LEU A 197 -6.65 9.24 1.43
N ILE A 198 -6.69 7.95 1.08
CA ILE A 198 -7.56 6.96 1.72
C ILE A 198 -6.77 5.76 2.24
N ARG A 199 -7.28 5.13 3.33
CA ARG A 199 -6.69 3.94 3.96
C ARG A 199 -7.72 2.83 4.08
N PRO A 200 -7.95 2.06 3.02
CA PRO A 200 -9.01 1.05 3.00
C PRO A 200 -8.80 -0.14 3.95
N LEU A 201 -7.55 -0.40 4.37
CA LEU A 201 -7.22 -1.45 5.33
C LEU A 201 -7.38 -1.01 6.80
N TYR A 202 -7.99 0.16 7.07
CA TYR A 202 -8.07 0.79 8.38
C TYR A 202 -8.59 -0.11 9.52
N TYR A 203 -9.48 -1.04 9.22
CA TYR A 203 -10.02 -2.02 10.17
C TYR A 203 -9.39 -3.40 10.09
N VAL A 204 -8.52 -3.64 9.12
CA VAL A 204 -7.87 -4.95 8.91
C VAL A 204 -6.67 -5.08 9.84
N GLU A 205 -6.63 -6.15 10.63
CA GLU A 205 -5.52 -6.43 11.53
C GLU A 205 -4.34 -7.04 10.78
N GLU A 206 -3.13 -6.68 11.17
CA GLU A 206 -1.88 -7.16 10.56
C GLU A 206 -1.79 -8.69 10.60
N GLU A 207 -2.21 -9.30 11.70
CA GLU A 207 -2.19 -10.75 11.86
C GLU A 207 -3.06 -11.48 10.81
N ALA A 208 -4.17 -10.88 10.40
CA ALA A 208 -4.99 -11.43 9.32
C ALA A 208 -4.26 -11.35 7.97
N ILE A 209 -3.53 -10.26 7.73
CA ILE A 209 -2.72 -10.07 6.52
C ILE A 209 -1.56 -11.08 6.50
N LYS A 210 -0.83 -11.24 7.61
CA LYS A 210 0.26 -12.23 7.73
C LYS A 210 -0.23 -13.65 7.43
N ARG A 211 -1.38 -14.03 7.99
CA ARG A 211 -1.99 -15.35 7.71
C ARG A 211 -2.41 -15.52 6.25
N PHE A 212 -2.92 -14.45 5.63
CA PHE A 212 -3.26 -14.47 4.21
C PHE A 212 -2.01 -14.67 3.34
N ILE A 213 -0.95 -13.90 3.58
CA ILE A 213 0.31 -13.99 2.84
C ILE A 213 0.95 -15.37 3.00
N LYS A 214 1.01 -15.89 4.24
CA LYS A 214 1.51 -17.26 4.48
C LYS A 214 0.70 -18.31 3.71
N TYR A 215 -0.62 -18.18 3.67
CA TYR A 215 -1.49 -19.10 2.93
C TYR A 215 -1.28 -19.02 1.42
N THR A 216 -1.05 -17.84 0.88
CA THR A 216 -0.92 -17.62 -0.57
C THR A 216 0.49 -17.93 -1.10
N GLY A 217 1.49 -17.95 -0.24
CA GLY A 217 2.89 -18.10 -0.62
C GLY A 217 3.47 -16.87 -1.30
N LEU A 218 2.87 -15.69 -1.10
CA LEU A 218 3.36 -14.40 -1.60
C LEU A 218 4.41 -13.83 -0.64
N TRP A 219 5.47 -13.23 -1.20
CA TRP A 219 6.55 -12.56 -0.43
C TRP A 219 7.04 -11.33 -1.16
#